data_71b62079e09f5595af54d39eb689d639
#
_entry.id   71b62079e09f5595af54d39eb689d639
#
_cell.length_a   1.000
_cell.length_b   1.000
_cell.length_c   1.000
_cell.angle_alpha   90.00
_cell.angle_beta   90.00
_cell.angle_gamma   90.00
#
_symmetry.space_group_name_H-M   'P 1'
#
loop_
_entity.id
_entity.type
_entity.pdbx_description
1 polymer ?
#
loop_
_entity_poly.entity_id
_entity_poly.type
_entity_poly.pdbx_seq_one_letter_code
_entity_poly.pdbx_strand_id
1 'polypeptide(L)'
;MRTIDLRIMPLTVRLLALAVLLGAIAARAQEDLLGGPYDPIRRDPLGTRLVNESTPYPVGDHKIELLFTHRFQESVQNGNSHDLWGLDSGSDVGIGIGVGITRKLDLSLYRASFQEDFELAGKLLIFEQAPRVPVSVAIRAGADLLRRPGVQDPGRPFFQLLLARQIVPGVNLLLSPSWVRDTPQLSNAFNVPVGLTLPLPHDYLVEFEAVPRNHNLDASRTAWHTAFSKQVGGHIFKIVLGNSRATTVDQMMGGDSAAGFQTRDVRLGFNLVRYFGFGQHQVE
;
A
#
# COMPACT_ATOMS: atom_id res chain seq x y z
N MET A 1 -24.17 -24.77 -21.43
CA MET A 1 -23.15 -24.40 -20.42
C MET A 1 -21.79 -24.63 -21.06
N ARG A 2 -21.06 -23.57 -21.50
CA ARG A 2 -19.73 -23.72 -22.13
C ARG A 2 -18.72 -23.94 -21.02
N THR A 3 -18.08 -25.09 -20.98
CA THR A 3 -16.94 -25.37 -20.12
C THR A 3 -15.78 -24.51 -20.56
N ILE A 4 -15.27 -23.66 -19.62
CA ILE A 4 -14.09 -22.83 -19.85
C ILE A 4 -12.89 -23.79 -19.86
N ASP A 5 -12.21 -23.91 -21.00
CA ASP A 5 -11.01 -24.72 -21.12
C ASP A 5 -9.81 -23.96 -20.49
N LEU A 6 -9.45 -24.35 -19.28
CA LEU A 6 -8.34 -23.79 -18.52
C LEU A 6 -6.97 -23.94 -19.22
N ARG A 7 -6.87 -24.77 -20.26
CA ARG A 7 -5.61 -25.03 -20.97
C ARG A 7 -5.19 -23.87 -21.88
N ILE A 8 -6.12 -22.99 -22.25
CA ILE A 8 -5.90 -21.86 -23.17
C ILE A 8 -5.52 -20.58 -22.40
N MET A 9 -5.69 -20.57 -21.08
CA MET A 9 -5.40 -19.37 -20.26
C MET A 9 -3.89 -19.21 -19.99
N PRO A 10 -3.35 -17.98 -20.04
CA PRO A 10 -1.98 -17.68 -19.63
C PRO A 10 -1.70 -18.21 -18.22
N LEU A 11 -0.46 -18.62 -17.95
CA LEU A 11 -0.06 -19.17 -16.66
C LEU A 11 -0.43 -18.23 -15.49
N THR A 12 -0.30 -16.92 -15.71
CA THR A 12 -0.68 -15.87 -14.75
C THR A 12 -2.15 -15.91 -14.37
N VAL A 13 -3.05 -16.14 -15.34
CA VAL A 13 -4.51 -16.24 -15.09
C VAL A 13 -4.86 -17.54 -14.36
N ARG A 14 -4.13 -18.63 -14.64
CA ARG A 14 -4.30 -19.92 -13.91
C ARG A 14 -3.85 -19.80 -12.45
N LEU A 15 -2.71 -19.14 -12.20
CA LEU A 15 -2.22 -18.89 -10.86
C LEU A 15 -3.17 -17.97 -10.09
N LEU A 16 -3.76 -16.98 -10.75
CA LEU A 16 -4.77 -16.10 -10.18
C LEU A 16 -6.03 -16.86 -9.78
N ALA A 17 -6.57 -17.70 -10.70
CA ALA A 17 -7.75 -18.52 -10.45
C ALA A 17 -7.51 -19.52 -9.31
N LEU A 18 -6.32 -20.12 -9.25
CA LEU A 18 -5.93 -21.02 -8.17
C LEU A 18 -5.81 -20.28 -6.84
N ALA A 19 -5.22 -19.10 -6.82
CA ALA A 19 -5.10 -18.27 -5.62
C ALA A 19 -6.48 -17.83 -5.10
N VAL A 20 -7.40 -17.46 -5.99
CA VAL A 20 -8.79 -17.12 -5.65
C VAL A 20 -9.54 -18.35 -5.11
N LEU A 21 -9.36 -19.50 -5.72
CA LEU A 21 -10.01 -20.75 -5.29
C LEU A 21 -9.47 -21.22 -3.93
N LEU A 22 -8.16 -21.20 -3.74
CA LEU A 22 -7.51 -21.53 -2.46
C LEU A 22 -7.91 -20.53 -1.38
N GLY A 23 -8.04 -19.25 -1.74
CA GLY A 23 -8.51 -18.20 -0.86
C GLY A 23 -9.96 -18.39 -0.41
N ALA A 24 -10.85 -18.79 -1.29
CA ALA A 24 -12.24 -19.04 -0.96
C ALA A 24 -12.42 -20.28 -0.04
N ILE A 25 -11.60 -21.31 -0.22
CA ILE A 25 -11.61 -22.51 0.63
C ILE A 25 -11.05 -22.17 2.03
N ALA A 26 -9.98 -21.39 2.09
CA ALA A 26 -9.35 -20.99 3.33
C ALA A 26 -10.19 -19.98 4.13
N ALA A 27 -10.91 -19.08 3.45
CA ALA A 27 -11.77 -18.10 4.10
C ALA A 27 -12.88 -18.78 4.93
N ARG A 28 -13.42 -19.90 4.46
CA ARG A 28 -14.42 -20.68 5.19
C ARG A 28 -13.88 -21.39 6.44
N ALA A 29 -12.62 -21.85 6.39
CA ALA A 29 -12.01 -22.57 7.51
C ALA A 29 -11.55 -21.64 8.65
N GLN A 30 -11.45 -20.34 8.41
CA GLN A 30 -10.90 -19.37 9.37
C GLN A 30 -11.96 -18.57 10.13
N GLU A 31 -13.22 -18.56 9.69
CA GLU A 31 -14.31 -17.88 10.42
C GLU A 31 -14.50 -18.44 11.83
N ASP A 32 -14.23 -19.73 12.04
CA ASP A 32 -14.37 -20.39 13.35
C ASP A 32 -13.15 -20.20 14.29
N LEU A 33 -12.02 -19.66 13.80
CA LEU A 33 -10.78 -19.54 14.57
C LEU A 33 -10.51 -18.14 15.11
N LEU A 34 -11.20 -17.11 14.63
CA LEU A 34 -10.96 -15.71 15.00
C LEU A 34 -12.05 -15.18 15.95
N GLY A 35 -12.02 -15.64 17.17
CA GLY A 35 -12.88 -15.13 18.25
C GLY A 35 -12.44 -13.75 18.75
N GLY A 36 -12.94 -12.67 18.18
CA GLY A 36 -12.74 -11.30 18.68
C GLY A 36 -13.07 -10.22 17.66
N PRO A 37 -13.47 -9.02 18.09
CA PRO A 37 -13.73 -7.92 17.15
C PRO A 37 -12.44 -7.48 16.46
N TYR A 38 -12.46 -7.47 15.13
CA TYR A 38 -11.39 -6.93 14.30
C TYR A 38 -11.29 -5.43 14.49
N ASP A 39 -10.18 -4.93 15.00
CA ASP A 39 -9.91 -3.50 15.07
C ASP A 39 -8.65 -3.15 14.26
N PRO A 40 -8.80 -2.61 13.03
CA PRO A 40 -7.66 -2.24 12.18
C PRO A 40 -6.80 -1.14 12.81
N ILE A 41 -7.34 -0.40 13.78
CA ILE A 41 -6.64 0.69 14.45
C ILE A 41 -5.65 0.14 15.50
N ARG A 42 -5.89 -1.05 16.04
CA ARG A 42 -5.04 -1.67 17.08
C ARG A 42 -4.11 -2.75 16.54
N ARG A 43 -4.01 -2.87 15.22
CA ARG A 43 -3.16 -3.88 14.61
C ARG A 43 -1.76 -3.36 14.36
N ASP A 44 -0.89 -4.31 14.32
CA ASP A 44 0.50 -4.18 14.01
C ASP A 44 0.80 -4.96 12.71
N PRO A 45 1.19 -4.32 11.60
CA PRO A 45 1.48 -2.88 11.43
C PRO A 45 0.23 -1.99 11.46
N LEU A 46 0.44 -0.71 11.76
CA LEU A 46 -0.65 0.27 11.85
C LEU A 46 -1.31 0.53 10.49
N GLY A 47 -2.62 0.26 10.42
CA GLY A 47 -3.45 0.62 9.29
C GLY A 47 -3.31 -0.28 8.06
N THR A 48 -3.87 0.18 6.97
CA THR A 48 -3.96 -0.55 5.70
C THR A 48 -2.73 -0.38 4.82
N ARG A 49 -1.85 0.56 5.15
CA ARG A 49 -0.58 0.84 4.46
C ARG A 49 0.54 1.10 5.47
N LEU A 50 1.76 0.71 5.12
CA LEU A 50 2.98 1.28 5.71
C LEU A 50 3.07 2.76 5.33
N VAL A 51 4.12 3.21 4.71
CA VAL A 51 4.17 4.57 4.16
C VAL A 51 3.32 4.67 2.90
N ASN A 52 3.59 3.85 1.91
CA ASN A 52 2.86 3.75 0.65
C ASN A 52 2.42 2.31 0.35
N GLU A 53 3.25 1.31 0.73
CA GLU A 53 2.97 -0.10 0.51
C GLU A 53 1.75 -0.57 1.31
N SER A 54 0.87 -1.31 0.63
CA SER A 54 -0.30 -1.90 1.27
C SER A 54 0.08 -3.03 2.22
N THR A 55 -0.57 -3.06 3.39
CA THR A 55 -0.53 -4.21 4.29
C THR A 55 -1.59 -5.24 3.90
N PRO A 56 -1.51 -6.50 4.35
CA PRO A 56 -2.56 -7.49 4.13
C PRO A 56 -3.90 -7.14 4.79
N TYR A 57 -3.92 -6.23 5.73
CA TYR A 57 -5.08 -5.95 6.57
C TYR A 57 -6.06 -4.99 5.88
N PRO A 58 -7.35 -5.37 5.75
CA PRO A 58 -8.40 -4.49 5.21
C PRO A 58 -8.78 -3.37 6.17
N VAL A 59 -9.55 -2.40 5.67
CA VAL A 59 -10.12 -1.30 6.45
C VAL A 59 -10.97 -1.81 7.62
N GLY A 60 -11.63 -2.97 7.46
CA GLY A 60 -12.49 -3.57 8.46
C GLY A 60 -13.96 -3.30 8.23
N ASP A 61 -14.79 -4.20 8.77
CA ASP A 61 -16.23 -4.17 8.58
C ASP A 61 -16.86 -2.87 9.10
N HIS A 62 -17.77 -2.28 8.31
CA HIS A 62 -18.47 -1.03 8.64
C HIS A 62 -17.53 0.13 9.01
N LYS A 63 -16.36 0.20 8.38
CA LYS A 63 -15.41 1.30 8.57
C LYS A 63 -15.08 1.98 7.25
N ILE A 64 -14.81 3.28 7.36
CA ILE A 64 -14.27 4.11 6.29
C ILE A 64 -12.89 4.58 6.76
N GLU A 65 -11.92 4.48 5.87
CA GLU A 65 -10.60 5.08 6.01
C GLU A 65 -10.51 6.31 5.12
N LEU A 66 -10.05 7.42 5.67
CA LEU A 66 -9.59 8.57 4.91
C LEU A 66 -8.08 8.63 5.01
N LEU A 67 -7.41 8.70 3.86
CA LEU A 67 -5.96 8.80 3.74
C LEU A 67 -5.62 10.14 3.10
N PHE A 68 -4.70 10.87 3.72
CA PHE A 68 -4.05 12.04 3.17
C PHE A 68 -2.54 11.81 3.17
N THR A 69 -1.89 12.02 2.03
CA THR A 69 -0.44 11.96 1.89
C THR A 69 0.09 13.27 1.36
N HIS A 70 1.26 13.65 1.81
CA HIS A 70 1.94 14.86 1.37
C HIS A 70 3.43 14.57 1.20
N ARG A 71 3.99 14.93 0.05
CA ARG A 71 5.41 14.79 -0.26
C ARG A 71 5.94 16.13 -0.74
N PHE A 72 6.88 16.71 -0.03
CA PHE A 72 7.54 17.94 -0.46
C PHE A 72 8.39 17.66 -1.71
N GLN A 73 8.38 18.59 -2.66
CA GLN A 73 9.05 18.40 -3.94
C GLN A 73 10.55 18.63 -3.85
N GLU A 74 10.97 19.58 -3.02
CA GLU A 74 12.39 19.87 -2.81
C GLU A 74 13.03 18.85 -1.88
N SER A 75 14.27 18.48 -2.15
CA SER A 75 15.04 17.62 -1.26
C SER A 75 15.63 18.42 -0.11
N VAL A 76 15.75 17.79 1.06
CA VAL A 76 16.33 18.40 2.27
C VAL A 76 17.74 18.91 2.01
N GLN A 77 18.49 18.26 1.13
CA GLN A 77 19.88 18.62 0.83
C GLN A 77 20.03 19.80 -0.12
N ASN A 78 19.04 20.05 -0.96
CA ASN A 78 19.02 21.23 -1.84
C ASN A 78 18.43 22.44 -1.14
N GLY A 79 17.64 22.21 -0.08
CA GLY A 79 17.06 23.24 0.74
C GLY A 79 18.06 23.90 1.69
N ASN A 80 17.66 25.03 2.23
CA ASN A 80 18.42 25.82 3.21
C ASN A 80 17.45 26.43 4.24
N SER A 81 17.96 27.27 5.13
CA SER A 81 17.13 27.89 6.18
C SER A 81 16.06 28.86 5.66
N HIS A 82 16.18 29.38 4.44
CA HIS A 82 15.19 30.29 3.84
C HIS A 82 13.96 29.57 3.32
N ASP A 83 14.12 28.32 2.87
CA ASP A 83 13.04 27.46 2.38
C ASP A 83 12.68 26.35 3.38
N LEU A 84 13.15 26.48 4.62
CA LEU A 84 12.95 25.49 5.69
C LEU A 84 13.36 24.06 5.28
N TRP A 85 14.51 23.93 4.59
CA TRP A 85 15.01 22.65 4.07
C TRP A 85 13.99 21.90 3.18
N GLY A 86 13.32 22.64 2.30
CA GLY A 86 12.36 22.13 1.35
C GLY A 86 10.92 22.06 1.85
N LEU A 87 10.64 22.41 3.11
CA LEU A 87 9.25 22.45 3.61
C LEU A 87 8.42 23.59 3.02
N ASP A 88 9.05 24.64 2.53
CA ASP A 88 8.39 25.77 1.84
C ASP A 88 8.40 25.59 0.32
N SER A 89 8.53 24.36 -0.15
CA SER A 89 8.48 24.00 -1.57
C SER A 89 7.07 23.58 -2.01
N GLY A 90 6.89 23.40 -3.31
CA GLY A 90 5.69 22.73 -3.84
C GLY A 90 5.54 21.32 -3.24
N SER A 91 4.35 20.75 -3.38
CA SER A 91 4.06 19.44 -2.82
C SER A 91 3.24 18.57 -3.76
N ASP A 92 3.44 17.26 -3.65
CA ASP A 92 2.57 16.24 -4.21
C ASP A 92 1.63 15.73 -3.11
N VAL A 93 0.35 15.90 -3.35
CA VAL A 93 -0.72 15.56 -2.40
C VAL A 93 -1.48 14.35 -2.90
N GLY A 94 -1.74 13.41 -2.00
CA GLY A 94 -2.63 12.30 -2.27
C GLY A 94 -3.82 12.30 -1.30
N ILE A 95 -4.99 11.96 -1.82
CA ILE A 95 -6.23 11.84 -1.05
C ILE A 95 -6.86 10.49 -1.41
N GLY A 96 -7.19 9.71 -0.39
CA GLY A 96 -7.80 8.40 -0.54
C GLY A 96 -8.98 8.18 0.38
N ILE A 97 -9.87 7.32 -0.08
CA ILE A 97 -10.96 6.76 0.69
C ILE A 97 -10.93 5.24 0.56
N GLY A 98 -10.99 4.54 1.68
CA GLY A 98 -11.16 3.10 1.77
C GLY A 98 -12.47 2.77 2.46
N VAL A 99 -13.17 1.74 1.97
CA VAL A 99 -14.43 1.27 2.56
C VAL A 99 -14.33 -0.21 2.83
N GLY A 100 -14.46 -0.58 4.10
CA GLY A 100 -14.56 -1.97 4.52
C GLY A 100 -15.94 -2.55 4.19
N ILE A 101 -15.97 -3.47 3.26
CA ILE A 101 -17.19 -4.18 2.84
C ILE A 101 -17.50 -5.31 3.80
N THR A 102 -16.45 -6.02 4.22
CA THR A 102 -16.48 -7.05 5.26
C THR A 102 -15.21 -6.97 6.10
N ARG A 103 -15.09 -7.84 7.10
CA ARG A 103 -13.85 -7.97 7.89
C ARG A 103 -12.62 -8.33 7.03
N LYS A 104 -12.83 -8.93 5.85
CA LYS A 104 -11.76 -9.43 4.97
C LYS A 104 -11.65 -8.72 3.63
N LEU A 105 -12.65 -7.90 3.26
CA LEU A 105 -12.72 -7.25 1.95
C LEU A 105 -12.87 -5.74 2.12
N ASP A 106 -12.03 -4.98 1.46
CA ASP A 106 -12.19 -3.55 1.27
C ASP A 106 -12.09 -3.13 -0.20
N LEU A 107 -12.62 -1.95 -0.48
CA LEU A 107 -12.43 -1.23 -1.72
C LEU A 107 -11.80 0.12 -1.39
N SER A 108 -10.92 0.60 -2.25
CA SER A 108 -10.25 1.88 -2.08
C SER A 108 -10.17 2.66 -3.37
N LEU A 109 -10.32 3.97 -3.25
CA LEU A 109 -10.05 4.94 -4.29
C LEU A 109 -9.03 5.94 -3.74
N TYR A 110 -7.97 6.18 -4.48
CA TYR A 110 -6.92 7.11 -4.12
C TYR A 110 -6.55 7.98 -5.32
N ARG A 111 -6.29 9.27 -5.09
CA ARG A 111 -5.80 10.19 -6.11
C ARG A 111 -4.49 10.80 -5.67
N ALA A 112 -3.46 10.67 -6.48
CA ALA A 112 -2.19 11.38 -6.34
C ALA A 112 -2.15 12.60 -7.28
N SER A 113 -1.69 13.75 -6.79
CA SER A 113 -1.43 14.91 -7.66
C SER A 113 -0.19 14.68 -8.53
N PHE A 114 0.77 13.90 -8.03
CA PHE A 114 1.90 13.48 -8.83
C PHE A 114 1.40 12.64 -10.01
N GLN A 115 1.69 13.10 -11.23
CA GLN A 115 1.22 12.56 -12.51
C GLN A 115 -0.31 12.54 -12.71
N GLU A 116 -1.10 13.16 -11.83
CA GLU A 116 -2.58 13.21 -11.91
C GLU A 116 -3.22 11.82 -11.95
N ASP A 117 -2.77 10.95 -11.09
CA ASP A 117 -3.09 9.53 -11.09
C ASP A 117 -4.22 9.18 -10.14
N PHE A 118 -5.08 8.24 -10.55
CA PHE A 118 -6.14 7.65 -9.74
C PHE A 118 -5.92 6.16 -9.62
N GLU A 119 -5.90 5.65 -8.39
CA GLU A 119 -5.80 4.23 -8.08
C GLU A 119 -7.13 3.73 -7.55
N LEU A 120 -7.74 2.76 -8.23
CA LEU A 120 -8.92 2.03 -7.76
C LEU A 120 -8.50 0.60 -7.47
N ALA A 121 -8.78 0.10 -6.26
CA ALA A 121 -8.37 -1.24 -5.85
C ALA A 121 -9.37 -1.92 -4.93
N GLY A 122 -9.37 -3.26 -4.98
CA GLY A 122 -9.97 -4.13 -3.99
C GLY A 122 -8.90 -4.98 -3.31
N LYS A 123 -9.03 -5.20 -2.00
CA LYS A 123 -8.14 -6.05 -1.21
C LYS A 123 -8.93 -7.10 -0.46
N LEU A 124 -8.48 -8.36 -0.56
CA LEU A 124 -9.08 -9.51 0.10
C LEU A 124 -8.03 -10.19 1.00
N LEU A 125 -8.26 -10.17 2.30
CA LEU A 125 -7.49 -10.94 3.28
C LEU A 125 -7.89 -12.42 3.19
N ILE A 126 -6.93 -13.26 2.83
CA ILE A 126 -7.11 -14.71 2.67
C ILE A 126 -6.88 -15.40 4.01
N PHE A 127 -5.69 -15.20 4.56
CA PHE A 127 -5.26 -15.72 5.84
C PHE A 127 -4.76 -14.60 6.74
N GLU A 128 -5.04 -14.73 8.01
CA GLU A 128 -4.43 -13.92 9.06
C GLU A 128 -3.50 -14.76 9.91
N GLN A 129 -2.34 -14.21 10.26
CA GLN A 129 -1.38 -14.89 11.11
C GLN A 129 -2.03 -15.30 12.45
N ALA A 130 -1.86 -16.57 12.80
CA ALA A 130 -2.34 -17.19 14.01
C ALA A 130 -1.35 -18.28 14.45
N PRO A 131 -1.48 -18.91 15.61
CA PRO A 131 -0.53 -19.93 16.06
C PRO A 131 -0.28 -21.08 15.06
N ARG A 132 -1.26 -21.40 14.22
CA ARG A 132 -1.14 -22.42 13.16
C ARG A 132 -0.99 -21.86 11.74
N VAL A 133 -1.06 -20.54 11.60
CA VAL A 133 -0.93 -19.82 10.32
C VAL A 133 0.24 -18.87 10.44
N PRO A 134 1.41 -19.18 9.88
CA PRO A 134 2.66 -18.47 10.18
C PRO A 134 2.75 -17.07 9.55
N VAL A 135 1.85 -16.72 8.63
CA VAL A 135 1.90 -15.48 7.85
C VAL A 135 0.51 -15.01 7.50
N SER A 136 0.27 -13.70 7.53
CA SER A 136 -0.94 -13.09 6.96
C SER A 136 -0.77 -12.98 5.45
N VAL A 137 -1.81 -13.30 4.69
CA VAL A 137 -1.82 -13.30 3.23
C VAL A 137 -3.05 -12.59 2.72
N ALA A 138 -2.86 -11.61 1.85
CA ALA A 138 -3.95 -10.98 1.11
C ALA A 138 -3.61 -10.84 -0.37
N ILE A 139 -4.61 -10.71 -1.20
CA ILE A 139 -4.49 -10.26 -2.58
C ILE A 139 -5.12 -8.87 -2.70
N ARG A 140 -4.45 -8.04 -3.50
CA ARG A 140 -4.94 -6.72 -3.87
C ARG A 140 -4.83 -6.58 -5.38
N ALA A 141 -5.92 -6.17 -6.02
CA ALA A 141 -5.95 -5.96 -7.46
C ALA A 141 -6.71 -4.67 -7.77
N GLY A 142 -6.31 -4.02 -8.85
CA GLY A 142 -6.89 -2.75 -9.22
C GLY A 142 -6.33 -2.21 -10.52
N ALA A 143 -6.52 -0.92 -10.72
CA ALA A 143 -5.94 -0.21 -11.83
C ALA A 143 -5.60 1.22 -11.41
N ASP A 144 -4.47 1.70 -11.89
CA ASP A 144 -4.09 3.10 -11.89
C ASP A 144 -4.58 3.74 -13.20
N LEU A 145 -5.12 4.94 -13.11
CA LEU A 145 -5.73 5.66 -14.21
C LEU A 145 -5.08 7.04 -14.34
N LEU A 146 -4.14 7.16 -15.27
CA LEU A 146 -3.52 8.44 -15.58
C LEU A 146 -4.49 9.37 -16.31
N ARG A 147 -4.76 10.54 -15.73
CA ARG A 147 -5.63 11.56 -16.31
C ARG A 147 -4.85 12.70 -16.95
N ARG A 148 -3.64 12.44 -17.38
CA ARG A 148 -2.76 13.42 -18.00
C ARG A 148 -3.16 13.66 -19.45
N PRO A 149 -3.25 14.93 -19.92
CA PRO A 149 -3.49 15.21 -21.34
C PRO A 149 -2.47 14.52 -22.24
N GLY A 150 -2.93 13.89 -23.32
CA GLY A 150 -2.07 13.21 -24.30
C GLY A 150 -1.78 11.74 -24.01
N VAL A 151 -2.22 11.18 -22.90
CA VAL A 151 -2.14 9.73 -22.61
C VAL A 151 -3.26 9.01 -23.35
N GLN A 152 -2.93 8.11 -24.29
CA GLN A 152 -3.91 7.40 -25.11
C GLN A 152 -4.51 6.19 -24.38
N ASP A 153 -3.75 5.47 -23.55
CA ASP A 153 -4.20 4.35 -22.72
C ASP A 153 -3.91 4.65 -21.26
N PRO A 154 -4.86 5.25 -20.53
CA PRO A 154 -4.63 5.66 -19.16
C PRO A 154 -4.69 4.51 -18.15
N GLY A 155 -5.21 3.33 -18.54
CA GLY A 155 -5.47 2.23 -17.61
C GLY A 155 -4.25 1.34 -17.40
N ARG A 156 -3.80 1.20 -16.15
CA ARG A 156 -2.67 0.37 -15.72
C ARG A 156 -3.11 -0.64 -14.68
N PRO A 157 -3.64 -1.79 -15.09
CA PRO A 157 -4.04 -2.82 -14.16
C PRO A 157 -2.84 -3.37 -13.39
N PHE A 158 -3.06 -3.65 -12.12
CA PHE A 158 -2.05 -4.25 -11.25
C PHE A 158 -2.61 -5.39 -10.42
N PHE A 159 -1.70 -6.22 -9.94
CA PHE A 159 -1.95 -7.29 -9.00
C PHE A 159 -0.83 -7.36 -7.97
N GLN A 160 -1.20 -7.52 -6.70
CA GLN A 160 -0.27 -7.63 -5.58
C GLN A 160 -0.64 -8.82 -4.71
N LEU A 161 0.36 -9.62 -4.33
CA LEU A 161 0.26 -10.58 -3.24
C LEU A 161 0.89 -9.94 -2.00
N LEU A 162 0.08 -9.69 -0.99
CA LEU A 162 0.51 -9.03 0.23
C LEU A 162 0.78 -10.07 1.31
N LEU A 163 1.99 -10.10 1.83
CA LEU A 163 2.43 -11.01 2.87
C LEU A 163 2.93 -10.22 4.07
N ALA A 164 2.50 -10.59 5.28
CA ALA A 164 3.03 -9.99 6.50
C ALA A 164 3.24 -11.05 7.57
N ARG A 165 4.35 -10.95 8.29
CA ARG A 165 4.66 -11.78 9.45
C ARG A 165 5.11 -10.92 10.61
N GLN A 166 4.36 -10.99 11.68
CA GLN A 166 4.82 -10.48 12.97
C GLN A 166 5.80 -11.50 13.58
N ILE A 167 7.05 -11.08 13.76
CA ILE A 167 8.13 -11.93 14.30
C ILE A 167 8.08 -11.91 15.83
N VAL A 168 7.94 -10.71 16.39
CA VAL A 168 7.67 -10.44 17.81
C VAL A 168 6.70 -9.24 17.87
N PRO A 169 6.02 -8.97 19.00
CA PRO A 169 5.13 -7.82 19.10
C PRO A 169 5.77 -6.53 18.60
N GLY A 170 5.13 -5.85 17.66
CA GLY A 170 5.58 -4.60 17.02
C GLY A 170 6.59 -4.77 15.87
N VAL A 171 7.23 -5.93 15.73
CA VAL A 171 8.19 -6.17 14.63
C VAL A 171 7.51 -7.00 13.55
N ASN A 172 7.19 -6.37 12.45
CA ASN A 172 6.56 -7.01 11.29
C ASN A 172 7.47 -6.93 10.07
N LEU A 173 7.56 -8.03 9.35
CA LEU A 173 8.18 -8.12 8.04
C LEU A 173 7.08 -8.24 6.99
N LEU A 174 7.16 -7.43 5.95
CA LEU A 174 6.21 -7.41 4.84
C LEU A 174 6.93 -7.68 3.53
N LEU A 175 6.24 -8.41 2.64
CA LEU A 175 6.66 -8.65 1.26
C LEU A 175 5.43 -8.47 0.37
N SER A 176 5.58 -7.74 -0.74
CA SER A 176 4.47 -7.43 -1.64
C SER A 176 4.82 -7.73 -3.10
N PRO A 177 5.00 -9.01 -3.51
CA PRO A 177 5.15 -9.34 -4.92
C PRO A 177 4.05 -8.68 -5.76
N SER A 178 4.43 -7.80 -6.67
CA SER A 178 3.53 -6.93 -7.40
C SER A 178 3.82 -6.96 -8.88
N TRP A 179 2.76 -7.00 -9.68
CA TRP A 179 2.83 -6.88 -11.13
C TRP A 179 1.94 -5.73 -11.57
N VAL A 180 2.45 -4.93 -12.50
CA VAL A 180 1.76 -3.79 -13.12
C VAL A 180 1.94 -3.87 -14.61
N ARG A 181 0.86 -3.66 -15.35
CA ARG A 181 0.90 -3.45 -16.78
C ARG A 181 1.15 -1.96 -17.09
N ASP A 182 2.05 -1.69 -18.03
CA ASP A 182 2.28 -0.35 -18.59
C ASP A 182 2.52 0.74 -17.52
N THR A 183 3.58 0.57 -16.71
CA THR A 183 4.03 1.61 -15.74
C THR A 183 4.17 2.99 -16.43
N PRO A 184 4.37 4.09 -15.68
CA PRO A 184 4.63 5.40 -16.29
C PRO A 184 5.75 5.43 -17.32
N GLN A 185 6.66 4.44 -17.30
CA GLN A 185 7.72 4.24 -18.28
C GLN A 185 7.27 3.39 -19.49
N LEU A 186 5.97 3.12 -19.62
CA LEU A 186 5.35 2.37 -20.71
C LEU A 186 5.87 0.92 -20.87
N SER A 187 6.14 0.27 -19.77
CA SER A 187 6.54 -1.14 -19.76
C SER A 187 5.93 -1.89 -18.57
N ASN A 188 5.71 -3.18 -18.77
CA ASN A 188 5.27 -4.05 -17.67
C ASN A 188 6.35 -4.15 -16.60
N ALA A 189 5.97 -4.07 -15.35
CA ALA A 189 6.88 -4.21 -14.23
C ALA A 189 6.44 -5.34 -13.30
N PHE A 190 7.41 -6.10 -12.84
CA PHE A 190 7.28 -6.98 -11.69
C PHE A 190 8.33 -6.58 -10.67
N ASN A 191 7.91 -6.43 -9.42
CA ASN A 191 8.81 -6.08 -8.33
C ASN A 191 8.34 -6.73 -7.04
N VAL A 192 9.21 -6.79 -6.04
CA VAL A 192 8.92 -7.34 -4.71
C VAL A 192 9.29 -6.28 -3.66
N PRO A 193 8.39 -5.33 -3.39
CA PRO A 193 8.55 -4.42 -2.27
C PRO A 193 8.73 -5.16 -0.95
N VAL A 194 9.50 -4.56 -0.07
CA VAL A 194 9.76 -5.07 1.28
C VAL A 194 9.39 -4.00 2.30
N GLY A 195 8.86 -4.43 3.44
CA GLY A 195 8.50 -3.55 4.54
C GLY A 195 8.95 -4.11 5.88
N LEU A 196 9.23 -3.22 6.82
CA LEU A 196 9.60 -3.54 8.20
C LEU A 196 8.94 -2.54 9.14
N THR A 197 8.44 -3.02 10.28
CA THR A 197 8.03 -2.16 11.39
C THR A 197 8.85 -2.47 12.64
N LEU A 198 9.17 -1.42 13.40
CA LEU A 198 9.91 -1.52 14.64
C LEU A 198 9.20 -0.69 15.73
N PRO A 199 8.78 -1.32 16.84
CA PRO A 199 8.11 -0.60 17.92
C PRO A 199 9.11 0.27 18.68
N LEU A 200 8.64 1.44 19.11
CA LEU A 200 9.34 2.34 20.00
C LEU A 200 8.53 2.57 21.28
N PRO A 201 9.13 3.08 22.36
CA PRO A 201 8.41 3.46 23.56
C PRO A 201 7.24 4.43 23.29
N HIS A 202 6.21 4.41 24.16
CA HIS A 202 5.05 5.31 24.10
C HIS A 202 4.18 5.17 22.85
N ASP A 203 4.05 3.93 22.33
CA ASP A 203 3.22 3.59 21.15
C ASP A 203 3.65 4.28 19.86
N TYR A 204 4.91 4.64 19.75
CA TYR A 204 5.50 5.03 18.49
C TYR A 204 5.96 3.83 17.70
N LEU A 205 5.97 3.97 16.38
CA LEU A 205 6.41 2.95 15.44
C LEU A 205 7.34 3.58 14.41
N VAL A 206 8.45 2.92 14.14
CA VAL A 206 9.24 3.20 12.93
C VAL A 206 8.81 2.21 11.86
N GLU A 207 8.48 2.74 10.71
CA GLU A 207 8.14 1.98 9.52
C GLU A 207 9.22 2.20 8.47
N PHE A 208 9.58 1.16 7.77
CA PHE A 208 10.49 1.20 6.64
C PHE A 208 9.89 0.41 5.48
N GLU A 209 10.00 0.96 4.29
CA GLU A 209 9.65 0.27 3.05
C GLU A 209 10.69 0.54 1.97
N ALA A 210 10.91 -0.44 1.11
CA ALA A 210 11.76 -0.29 -0.05
C ALA A 210 11.17 -1.06 -1.24
N VAL A 211 11.18 -0.43 -2.39
CA VAL A 211 10.89 -1.03 -3.68
C VAL A 211 12.20 -1.17 -4.43
N PRO A 212 12.70 -2.40 -4.63
CA PRO A 212 13.95 -2.63 -5.32
C PRO A 212 13.95 -2.05 -6.74
N ARG A 213 15.12 -1.72 -7.24
CA ARG A 213 15.29 -1.30 -8.63
C ARG A 213 14.71 -2.36 -9.57
N ASN A 214 13.92 -1.94 -10.53
CA ASN A 214 13.48 -2.81 -11.61
C ASN A 214 14.53 -2.83 -12.72
N HIS A 215 15.21 -3.95 -12.89
CA HIS A 215 16.31 -4.11 -13.85
C HIS A 215 15.86 -4.06 -15.32
N ASN A 216 14.56 -4.23 -15.57
CA ASN A 216 13.99 -4.12 -16.92
C ASN A 216 13.73 -2.67 -17.35
N LEU A 217 13.95 -1.71 -16.44
CA LEU A 217 13.75 -0.29 -16.67
C LEU A 217 15.05 0.46 -16.41
N ASP A 218 15.68 0.98 -17.45
CA ASP A 218 17.00 1.62 -17.38
C ASP A 218 17.07 2.79 -16.38
N ALA A 219 15.98 3.57 -16.29
CA ALA A 219 15.88 4.70 -15.38
C ALA A 219 15.45 4.32 -13.97
N SER A 220 15.09 3.05 -13.71
CA SER A 220 14.61 2.64 -12.40
C SER A 220 15.71 2.72 -11.33
N ARG A 221 15.30 3.17 -10.15
CA ARG A 221 16.14 3.24 -8.94
C ARG A 221 15.38 2.59 -7.79
N THR A 222 16.09 2.11 -6.78
CA THR A 222 15.45 1.66 -5.55
C THR A 222 14.77 2.84 -4.86
N ALA A 223 13.44 2.78 -4.74
CA ALA A 223 12.70 3.72 -3.92
C ALA A 223 12.67 3.23 -2.47
N TRP A 224 12.80 4.12 -1.52
CA TRP A 224 12.65 3.79 -0.11
C TRP A 224 11.96 4.93 0.66
N HIS A 225 11.25 4.54 1.71
CA HIS A 225 10.66 5.46 2.66
C HIS A 225 10.84 4.93 4.07
N THR A 226 10.97 5.83 5.01
CA THR A 226 10.83 5.55 6.44
C THR A 226 9.82 6.49 7.04
N ALA A 227 9.08 6.04 8.04
CA ALA A 227 8.15 6.88 8.76
C ALA A 227 8.30 6.70 10.27
N PHE A 228 8.12 7.80 10.97
CA PHE A 228 7.89 7.83 12.39
C PHE A 228 6.41 8.03 12.62
N SER A 229 5.76 7.01 13.17
CA SER A 229 4.31 6.88 13.20
C SER A 229 3.79 6.83 14.61
N LYS A 230 2.61 7.41 14.83
CA LYS A 230 1.86 7.31 16.08
C LYS A 230 0.37 7.27 15.81
N GLN A 231 -0.29 6.40 16.54
CA GLN A 231 -1.75 6.41 16.62
C GLN A 231 -2.21 7.30 17.77
N VAL A 232 -3.20 8.15 17.49
CA VAL A 232 -3.88 8.98 18.50
C VAL A 232 -5.38 8.90 18.26
N GLY A 233 -6.07 8.14 19.11
CA GLY A 233 -7.50 7.85 18.89
C GLY A 233 -7.74 7.15 17.55
N GLY A 234 -8.64 7.65 16.74
CA GLY A 234 -8.92 7.12 15.39
C GLY A 234 -8.01 7.68 14.29
N HIS A 235 -6.93 8.39 14.63
CA HIS A 235 -5.96 8.93 13.67
C HIS A 235 -4.64 8.17 13.73
N ILE A 236 -3.97 8.07 12.60
CA ILE A 236 -2.57 7.66 12.50
C ILE A 236 -1.81 8.80 11.83
N PHE A 237 -0.81 9.32 12.51
CA PHE A 237 0.09 10.34 12.02
C PHE A 237 1.42 9.70 11.66
N LYS A 238 1.97 10.03 10.49
CA LYS A 238 3.26 9.54 10.04
C LYS A 238 4.08 10.71 9.51
N ILE A 239 5.25 10.95 10.08
CA ILE A 239 6.26 11.84 9.50
C ILE A 239 7.13 10.96 8.60
N VAL A 240 7.27 11.34 7.35
CA VAL A 240 7.88 10.51 6.31
C VAL A 240 9.18 11.14 5.81
N LEU A 241 10.19 10.30 5.65
CA LEU A 241 11.42 10.56 4.92
C LEU A 241 11.54 9.54 3.80
N GLY A 242 11.91 9.97 2.60
CA GLY A 242 12.10 9.04 1.49
C GLY A 242 12.71 9.72 0.27
N ASN A 243 13.11 8.91 -0.68
CA ASN A 243 13.73 9.41 -1.91
C ASN A 243 12.75 9.48 -3.08
N SER A 244 11.53 8.99 -2.92
CA SER A 244 10.52 8.96 -3.96
C SER A 244 9.28 9.77 -3.58
N ARG A 245 8.63 10.37 -4.58
CA ARG A 245 7.33 11.04 -4.44
C ARG A 245 6.16 10.15 -4.86
N ALA A 246 6.48 8.97 -5.41
CA ALA A 246 5.51 7.98 -5.83
C ALA A 246 4.65 7.50 -4.66
N THR A 247 3.34 7.40 -4.90
CA THR A 247 2.37 6.96 -3.89
C THR A 247 1.33 5.97 -4.43
N THR A 248 1.24 5.78 -5.76
CA THR A 248 0.41 4.77 -6.43
C THR A 248 1.24 3.56 -6.84
N VAL A 249 0.58 2.43 -7.10
CA VAL A 249 1.28 1.17 -7.38
C VAL A 249 2.09 1.23 -8.66
N ASP A 250 1.54 1.80 -9.74
CA ASP A 250 2.23 1.88 -11.03
C ASP A 250 3.48 2.77 -10.96
N GLN A 251 3.39 3.90 -10.23
CA GLN A 251 4.52 4.80 -10.01
C GLN A 251 5.64 4.13 -9.21
N MET A 252 5.27 3.42 -8.14
CA MET A 252 6.24 2.76 -7.26
C MET A 252 6.93 1.58 -7.98
N MET A 253 6.17 0.73 -8.69
CA MET A 253 6.72 -0.44 -9.37
C MET A 253 7.61 -0.05 -10.55
N GLY A 254 7.38 1.09 -11.15
CA GLY A 254 8.25 1.68 -12.17
C GLY A 254 9.58 2.20 -11.62
N GLY A 255 9.67 2.38 -10.33
CA GLY A 255 10.74 3.11 -9.68
C GLY A 255 10.65 4.61 -9.97
N ASP A 256 11.16 5.46 -9.09
CA ASP A 256 11.24 6.89 -9.37
C ASP A 256 12.33 7.14 -10.42
N SER A 257 11.88 7.29 -11.66
CA SER A 257 12.77 7.55 -12.80
C SER A 257 13.19 9.02 -12.90
N ALA A 258 12.50 9.92 -12.20
CA ALA A 258 12.69 11.36 -12.37
C ALA A 258 13.87 11.92 -11.58
N ALA A 259 14.27 11.26 -10.51
CA ALA A 259 15.41 11.64 -9.70
C ALA A 259 16.29 10.40 -9.51
N GLY A 260 17.51 10.43 -10.02
CA GLY A 260 18.47 9.39 -9.68
C GLY A 260 18.51 9.23 -8.15
N PHE A 261 18.41 8.02 -7.65
CA PHE A 261 18.61 7.73 -6.24
C PHE A 261 20.02 8.12 -5.85
N GLN A 262 20.15 9.37 -5.46
CA GLN A 262 21.30 9.82 -4.70
C GLN A 262 20.79 10.03 -3.29
N THR A 263 21.59 9.76 -2.30
CA THR A 263 21.33 10.15 -0.91
C THR A 263 20.98 11.65 -0.77
N ARG A 264 21.22 12.42 -1.82
CA ARG A 264 20.89 13.84 -1.94
C ARG A 264 19.41 14.13 -2.17
N ASP A 265 18.59 13.14 -2.53
CA ASP A 265 17.18 13.36 -2.90
C ASP A 265 16.20 13.00 -1.78
N VAL A 266 16.67 13.00 -0.54
CA VAL A 266 15.79 12.76 0.61
C VAL A 266 14.80 13.90 0.77
N ARG A 267 13.53 13.58 0.75
CA ARG A 267 12.40 14.49 0.87
C ARG A 267 11.63 14.20 2.14
N LEU A 268 11.08 15.26 2.70
CA LEU A 268 10.13 15.19 3.79
C LEU A 268 8.73 14.93 3.25
N GLY A 269 7.89 14.42 4.12
CA GLY A 269 6.46 14.23 3.84
C GLY A 269 5.73 13.85 5.11
N PHE A 270 4.43 13.67 4.99
CA PHE A 270 3.63 13.11 6.05
C PHE A 270 2.42 12.37 5.49
N ASN A 271 1.90 11.42 6.28
CA ASN A 271 0.62 10.80 6.05
C ASN A 271 -0.28 11.04 7.26
N LEU A 272 -1.54 11.27 6.99
CA LEU A 272 -2.61 11.29 7.97
C LEU A 272 -3.67 10.27 7.55
N VAL A 273 -3.98 9.35 8.45
CA VAL A 273 -5.05 8.38 8.25
C VAL A 273 -6.10 8.60 9.32
N ARG A 274 -7.37 8.55 8.94
CA ARG A 274 -8.51 8.64 9.86
C ARG A 274 -9.49 7.52 9.59
N TYR A 275 -9.89 6.82 10.65
CA TYR A 275 -10.93 5.80 10.59
C TYR A 275 -12.24 6.30 11.19
N PHE A 276 -13.35 5.96 10.52
CA PHE A 276 -14.71 6.22 10.96
C PHE A 276 -15.49 4.92 10.95
N GLY A 277 -16.29 4.68 11.99
CA GLY A 277 -17.32 3.64 11.98
C GLY A 277 -18.61 4.18 11.36
N PHE A 278 -19.36 3.34 10.64
CA PHE A 278 -20.71 3.64 10.18
C PHE A 278 -21.65 2.46 10.46
N GLY A 279 -22.93 2.74 10.62
CA GLY A 279 -23.96 1.69 10.76
C GLY A 279 -23.98 0.95 12.10
N GLN A 280 -23.16 1.31 13.08
CA GLN A 280 -23.31 0.84 14.45
C GLN A 280 -24.08 1.93 15.22
N HIS A 281 -25.34 1.66 15.59
CA HIS A 281 -25.98 2.40 16.67
C HIS A 281 -25.10 2.19 17.91
N GLN A 282 -24.52 3.25 18.45
CA GLN A 282 -23.97 3.21 19.80
C GLN A 282 -25.18 2.92 20.71
N VAL A 283 -25.21 1.70 21.22
CA VAL A 283 -26.05 1.40 22.38
C VAL A 283 -25.32 2.06 23.54
N GLU A 284 -25.88 3.18 24.03
CA GLU A 284 -25.47 3.85 25.24
C GLU A 284 -25.61 2.92 26.46
#